data_79ead1cde8d556bd14a6d0cd60cd441c
#
_entry.id   79ead1cde8d556bd14a6d0cd60cd441c
#
_cell.length_a   1.000
_cell.length_b   1.000
_cell.length_c   1.000
_cell.angle_alpha   90.00
_cell.angle_beta   90.00
_cell.angle_gamma   90.00
#
_symmetry.space_group_name_H-M   'P 1'
#
loop_
_entity.id
_entity.type
_entity.pdbx_description
1 polymer ?
#
loop_
_entity_poly.entity_id
_entity_poly.type
_entity_poly.pdbx_seq_one_letter_code
_entity_poly.pdbx_strand_id
1 'polypeptide(L)'
;MVAHKKRLEPKQAAMILNTSVDTESLYSYNEVREIIFKFLSKNTLACQQIFNMMLKEQIFVKIGNKRKGVFYVPNKFPVFYKRIEHWYEEADKKVRAYQAPKPRLTELQILYKQKEEIDNKIKQYLTTHNLL
;
A
#
# COMPACT_ATOMS: atom_id res chain seq x y z
N MET A 1 22.46 -4.07 6.27
CA MET A 1 21.90 -3.73 6.61
C MET A 1 21.17 -3.21 6.64
N VAL A 2 20.86 -3.32 6.62
CA VAL A 2 20.17 -2.78 6.70
C VAL A 2 19.47 -2.21 7.45
N ALA A 3 19.60 -1.69 7.72
CA ALA A 3 19.12 -0.97 8.67
C ALA A 3 17.79 -0.64 8.68
N HIS A 4 17.17 -0.92 8.20
CA HIS A 4 16.06 -0.48 8.34
C HIS A 4 15.33 -1.22 9.09
N LYS A 5 15.65 -1.81 9.31
CA LYS A 5 15.10 -2.26 10.01
C LYS A 5 14.57 -1.88 11.01
N LYS A 6 14.25 -1.25 11.27
CA LYS A 6 13.80 -0.59 12.38
C LYS A 6 12.37 -0.66 12.64
N ARG A 7 11.63 -1.56 12.12
CA ARG A 7 10.29 -1.75 12.58
C ARG A 7 10.29 -2.70 13.78
N LEU A 8 9.36 -2.50 14.67
CA LEU A 8 9.24 -3.31 15.87
C LEU A 8 8.79 -4.72 15.54
N GLU A 9 9.20 -5.66 16.36
CA GLU A 9 8.67 -7.00 16.23
C GLU A 9 7.18 -7.02 16.54
N PRO A 10 6.43 -7.98 15.99
CA PRO A 10 4.97 -7.97 16.16
C PRO A 10 4.50 -7.89 17.60
N LYS A 11 5.16 -8.59 18.52
CA LYS A 11 4.77 -8.56 19.92
C LYS A 11 5.00 -7.19 20.55
N GLN A 12 6.14 -6.59 20.26
CA GLN A 12 6.45 -5.26 20.75
C GLN A 12 5.54 -4.20 20.12
N ALA A 13 5.31 -4.35 18.82
CA ALA A 13 4.44 -3.43 18.11
C ALA A 13 3.03 -3.48 18.66
N ALA A 14 2.52 -4.67 18.95
CA ALA A 14 1.18 -4.83 19.53
C ALA A 14 1.10 -4.15 20.88
N MET A 15 2.09 -4.37 21.74
CA MET A 15 2.10 -3.78 23.06
C MET A 15 2.11 -2.25 22.99
N ILE A 16 2.99 -1.70 22.16
CA ILE A 16 3.11 -0.25 22.04
C ILE A 16 1.89 0.35 21.38
N LEU A 17 1.39 -0.28 20.33
CA LEU A 17 0.22 0.20 19.63
C LEU A 17 -1.00 0.24 20.56
N ASN A 18 -1.24 -0.84 21.27
CA ASN A 18 -2.38 -0.94 22.19
C ASN A 18 -2.28 0.03 23.34
N THR A 19 -1.06 0.34 23.77
CA THR A 19 -0.83 1.32 24.84
C THR A 19 -0.97 2.74 24.35
N SER A 20 -0.51 3.01 23.12
CA SER A 20 -0.45 4.34 22.57
C SER A 20 -1.77 4.84 21.99
N VAL A 21 -2.60 3.94 21.52
CA VAL A 21 -3.90 4.31 20.97
C VAL A 21 -4.92 4.46 22.07
N ASP A 22 -5.51 5.66 22.14
CA ASP A 22 -6.61 5.91 23.07
C ASP A 22 -7.90 5.50 22.36
N THR A 23 -8.52 4.44 22.85
CA THR A 23 -9.71 3.87 22.23
C THR A 23 -10.94 4.76 22.35
N GLU A 24 -10.85 5.84 23.11
CA GLU A 24 -11.95 6.79 23.25
C GLU A 24 -11.72 8.09 22.50
N SER A 25 -10.62 8.18 21.78
CA SER A 25 -10.28 9.38 21.00
C SER A 25 -10.61 9.19 19.54
N LEU A 26 -10.80 10.32 18.86
CA LEU A 26 -10.90 10.37 17.41
C LEU A 26 -9.53 10.69 16.82
N TYR A 27 -9.21 10.07 15.71
CA TYR A 27 -7.95 10.30 15.02
C TYR A 27 -8.18 10.79 13.61
N SER A 28 -7.36 11.73 13.17
CA SER A 28 -7.37 12.14 11.78
C SER A 28 -6.62 11.12 10.92
N TYR A 29 -6.76 11.24 9.61
CA TYR A 29 -6.02 10.43 8.66
C TYR A 29 -4.52 10.48 8.92
N ASN A 30 -4.00 11.70 9.08
CA ASN A 30 -2.57 11.89 9.30
C ASN A 30 -2.11 11.31 10.64
N GLU A 31 -2.94 11.44 11.66
CA GLU A 31 -2.60 10.87 12.96
C GLU A 31 -2.52 9.34 12.94
N VAL A 32 -3.44 8.69 12.24
CA VAL A 32 -3.40 7.23 12.10
C VAL A 32 -2.15 6.82 11.30
N ARG A 33 -1.86 7.50 10.21
CA ARG A 33 -0.67 7.23 9.42
C ARG A 33 0.60 7.44 10.22
N GLU A 34 0.63 8.46 11.03
CA GLU A 34 1.78 8.73 11.89
C GLU A 34 2.00 7.63 12.91
N ILE A 35 0.92 7.11 13.50
CA ILE A 35 1.00 5.98 14.42
C ILE A 35 1.60 4.77 13.71
N ILE A 36 1.12 4.47 12.52
CA ILE A 36 1.63 3.33 11.73
C ILE A 36 3.10 3.54 11.41
N PHE A 37 3.45 4.70 10.93
CA PHE A 37 4.82 5.04 10.57
C PHE A 37 5.75 4.95 11.78
N LYS A 38 5.27 5.42 12.93
CA LYS A 38 6.10 5.48 14.12
C LYS A 38 6.29 4.12 14.77
N PHE A 39 5.26 3.29 14.79
CA PHE A 39 5.28 2.04 15.56
C PHE A 39 5.32 0.78 14.72
N LEU A 40 4.91 0.82 13.47
CA LEU A 40 4.80 -0.38 12.67
C LEU A 40 5.76 -0.45 11.49
N SER A 41 5.84 0.59 10.69
CA SER A 41 6.69 0.56 9.51
C SER A 41 7.16 1.95 9.11
N LYS A 42 8.42 2.06 8.72
CA LYS A 42 8.99 3.31 8.21
C LYS A 42 8.87 3.41 6.69
N ASN A 43 8.37 2.40 6.04
CA ASN A 43 8.17 2.42 4.60
C ASN A 43 6.79 3.00 4.28
N THR A 44 6.74 4.06 3.49
CA THR A 44 5.49 4.76 3.18
C THR A 44 4.46 3.85 2.50
N LEU A 45 4.92 3.02 1.57
CA LEU A 45 4.02 2.10 0.88
C LEU A 45 3.48 1.04 1.84
N ALA A 46 4.35 0.50 2.70
CA ALA A 46 3.92 -0.46 3.71
C ALA A 46 2.92 0.18 4.68
N CYS A 47 3.16 1.43 5.09
CA CYS A 47 2.22 2.16 5.95
C CYS A 47 0.83 2.24 5.31
N GLN A 48 0.79 2.57 4.03
CA GLN A 48 -0.49 2.66 3.33
C GLN A 48 -1.20 1.30 3.27
N GLN A 49 -0.45 0.24 3.03
CA GLN A 49 -1.02 -1.10 3.00
C GLN A 49 -1.56 -1.52 4.37
N ILE A 50 -0.81 -1.23 5.42
CA ILE A 50 -1.24 -1.52 6.79
C ILE A 50 -2.50 -0.73 7.13
N PHE A 51 -2.53 0.54 6.78
CA PHE A 51 -3.70 1.40 6.99
C PHE A 51 -4.93 0.80 6.30
N ASN A 52 -4.78 0.40 5.04
CA ASN A 52 -5.87 -0.19 4.29
C ASN A 52 -6.38 -1.47 4.96
N MET A 53 -5.47 -2.30 5.46
CA MET A 53 -5.85 -3.52 6.17
C MET A 53 -6.55 -3.21 7.48
N MET A 54 -6.09 -2.19 8.22
CA MET A 54 -6.75 -1.76 9.45
C MET A 54 -8.20 -1.34 9.20
N LEU A 55 -8.43 -0.60 8.12
CA LEU A 55 -9.78 -0.18 7.75
C LEU A 55 -10.63 -1.38 7.34
N LYS A 56 -10.07 -2.27 6.54
CA LYS A 56 -10.78 -3.46 6.08
C LYS A 56 -11.17 -4.37 7.24
N GLU A 57 -10.30 -4.50 8.22
CA GLU A 57 -10.53 -5.33 9.39
C GLU A 57 -11.26 -4.61 10.51
N GLN A 58 -11.61 -3.36 10.28
CA GLN A 58 -12.33 -2.52 11.24
C GLN A 58 -11.57 -2.28 12.55
N ILE A 59 -10.26 -2.23 12.45
CA ILE A 59 -9.43 -1.82 13.59
C ILE A 59 -9.65 -0.33 13.87
N PHE A 60 -9.71 0.46 12.80
CA PHE A 60 -10.19 1.83 12.84
C PHE A 60 -11.42 1.92 11.94
N VAL A 61 -12.42 2.62 12.38
CA VAL A 61 -13.64 2.83 11.60
C VAL A 61 -13.69 4.30 11.17
N LYS A 62 -13.86 4.50 9.87
CA LYS A 62 -13.95 5.84 9.29
C LYS A 62 -15.32 6.42 9.53
N ILE A 63 -15.36 7.63 10.06
CA ILE A 63 -16.62 8.36 10.29
C ILE A 63 -16.50 9.76 9.69
N GLY A 64 -17.65 10.40 9.51
CA GLY A 64 -17.68 11.75 8.97
C GLY A 64 -17.78 11.79 7.46
N ASN A 65 -17.63 12.98 6.92
CA ASN A 65 -17.67 13.19 5.48
C ASN A 65 -16.74 14.35 5.09
N LYS A 66 -16.60 14.58 3.79
CA LYS A 66 -15.69 15.60 3.30
C LYS A 66 -16.03 17.02 3.78
N ARG A 67 -17.28 17.29 4.06
CA ARG A 67 -17.71 18.61 4.53
C ARG A 67 -17.38 18.85 5.99
N LYS A 68 -17.64 17.84 6.83
CA LYS A 68 -17.47 17.94 8.28
C LYS A 68 -16.12 17.42 8.76
N GLY A 69 -15.35 16.86 7.85
CA GLY A 69 -14.09 16.22 8.20
C GLY A 69 -14.26 14.73 8.37
N VAL A 70 -13.17 14.02 8.10
CA VAL A 70 -13.12 12.57 8.21
C VAL A 70 -12.28 12.21 9.41
N PHE A 71 -12.80 11.34 10.25
CA PHE A 71 -12.12 10.88 11.44
C PHE A 71 -12.14 9.37 11.49
N TYR A 72 -11.24 8.82 12.29
CA TYR A 72 -11.09 7.38 12.47
C TYR A 72 -11.23 7.06 13.94
N VAL A 73 -12.07 6.09 14.23
CA VAL A 73 -12.35 5.67 15.61
C VAL A 73 -11.72 4.31 15.83
N PRO A 74 -10.89 4.16 16.88
CA PRO A 74 -10.42 2.83 17.26
C PRO A 74 -11.60 1.92 17.58
N ASN A 75 -11.60 0.72 17.02
CA ASN A 75 -12.72 -0.18 17.18
C ASN A 75 -12.32 -1.52 17.80
N LYS A 76 -11.44 -2.24 17.12
CA LYS A 76 -11.06 -3.58 17.58
C LYS A 76 -9.72 -3.56 18.28
N PHE A 77 -9.67 -2.93 19.40
CA PHE A 77 -8.49 -2.94 20.28
C PHE A 77 -8.81 -3.71 21.55
N PRO A 78 -7.83 -4.39 22.14
CA PRO A 78 -6.42 -4.44 21.72
C PRO A 78 -6.21 -5.32 20.49
N VAL A 79 -5.18 -4.98 19.74
CA VAL A 79 -4.77 -5.71 18.54
C VAL A 79 -3.82 -6.83 18.97
N PHE A 80 -4.08 -8.04 18.49
CA PHE A 80 -3.24 -9.18 18.81
C PHE A 80 -2.00 -9.19 17.90
N TYR A 81 -0.86 -9.62 18.43
CA TYR A 81 0.41 -9.57 17.70
C TYR A 81 0.39 -10.37 16.38
N LYS A 82 -0.38 -11.44 16.35
CA LYS A 82 -0.48 -12.24 15.11
C LYS A 82 -1.12 -11.46 13.97
N ARG A 83 -2.00 -10.53 14.29
CA ARG A 83 -2.60 -9.65 13.29
C ARG A 83 -1.53 -8.70 12.72
N ILE A 84 -0.65 -8.22 13.57
CA ILE A 84 0.46 -7.37 13.13
C ILE A 84 1.43 -8.17 12.26
N GLU A 85 1.70 -9.42 12.61
CA GLU A 85 2.50 -10.31 11.76
C GLU A 85 1.90 -10.41 10.36
N HIS A 86 0.59 -10.60 10.30
CA HIS A 86 -0.14 -10.69 9.04
C HIS A 86 -0.01 -9.39 8.25
N TRP A 87 -0.18 -8.24 8.91
CA TRP A 87 -0.05 -6.93 8.27
C TRP A 87 1.36 -6.74 7.70
N TYR A 88 2.38 -7.12 8.46
CA TYR A 88 3.77 -7.03 8.00
C TYR A 88 3.99 -7.90 6.77
N GLU A 89 3.52 -9.13 6.82
CA GLU A 89 3.66 -10.05 5.70
C GLU A 89 3.00 -9.53 4.43
N GLU A 90 1.75 -9.12 4.55
CA GLU A 90 1.00 -8.62 3.40
C GLU A 90 1.57 -7.30 2.87
N ALA A 91 1.96 -6.42 3.77
CA ALA A 91 2.59 -5.17 3.38
C ALA A 91 3.92 -5.42 2.67
N ASP A 92 4.73 -6.34 3.20
CA ASP A 92 6.01 -6.68 2.59
C ASP A 92 5.84 -7.28 1.20
N LYS A 93 4.83 -8.12 1.02
CA LYS A 93 4.52 -8.67 -0.30
C LYS A 93 4.18 -7.56 -1.29
N LYS A 94 3.38 -6.61 -0.87
CA LYS A 94 3.00 -5.47 -1.73
C LYS A 94 4.22 -4.60 -2.05
N VAL A 95 5.05 -4.33 -1.07
CA VAL A 95 6.25 -3.52 -1.26
C VAL A 95 7.20 -4.23 -2.23
N ARG A 96 7.42 -5.52 -2.06
CA ARG A 96 8.28 -6.28 -2.96
C ARG A 96 7.73 -6.32 -4.38
N ALA A 97 6.42 -6.50 -4.52
CA ALA A 97 5.78 -6.50 -5.83
C ALA A 97 5.92 -5.14 -6.52
N TYR A 98 5.84 -4.06 -5.75
CA TYR A 98 5.97 -2.71 -6.28
C TYR A 98 7.42 -2.37 -6.61
N GLN A 99 8.36 -2.77 -5.74
CA GLN A 99 9.78 -2.48 -5.90
C GLN A 99 10.50 -3.53 -6.72
N ALA A 100 9.87 -4.68 -6.94
CA ALA A 100 10.44 -5.67 -7.82
C ALA A 100 10.77 -4.96 -9.11
N PRO A 101 12.01 -5.05 -9.58
CA PRO A 101 12.37 -4.40 -10.79
C PRO A 101 11.45 -4.95 -11.85
N LYS A 102 10.44 -4.23 -12.11
CA LYS A 102 9.75 -4.40 -13.35
C LYS A 102 10.86 -4.30 -14.33
N PRO A 103 11.18 -5.35 -14.98
CA PRO A 103 12.30 -5.27 -15.88
C PRO A 103 11.97 -4.12 -16.79
N ARG A 104 12.89 -3.23 -16.90
CA ARG A 104 12.79 -2.21 -17.92
C ARG A 104 12.43 -2.81 -19.23
N LEU A 105 12.77 -4.06 -19.37
CA LEU A 105 12.24 -4.87 -20.42
C LEU A 105 10.74 -4.74 -20.59
N THR A 106 9.97 -4.60 -19.50
CA THR A 106 8.52 -4.50 -19.63
C THR A 106 8.11 -3.23 -20.38
N GLU A 107 8.73 -2.11 -20.06
CA GLU A 107 8.45 -0.87 -20.79
C GLU A 107 8.92 -0.96 -22.23
N LEU A 108 10.12 -1.48 -22.44
CA LEU A 108 10.63 -1.69 -23.77
C LEU A 108 9.78 -2.67 -24.57
N GLN A 109 9.33 -3.74 -23.93
CA GLN A 109 8.45 -4.72 -24.58
C GLN A 109 7.13 -4.10 -24.98
N ILE A 110 6.56 -3.26 -24.14
CA ILE A 110 5.33 -2.54 -24.47
C ILE A 110 5.57 -1.61 -25.65
N LEU A 111 6.67 -0.89 -25.64
CA LEU A 111 7.02 0.03 -26.73
C LEU A 111 7.24 -0.74 -28.05
N TYR A 112 7.94 -1.87 -28.00
CA TYR A 112 8.14 -2.70 -29.18
C TYR A 112 6.83 -3.28 -29.69
N LYS A 113 5.95 -3.71 -28.79
CA LYS A 113 4.64 -4.19 -29.18
C LYS A 113 3.82 -3.09 -29.86
N GLN A 114 3.83 -1.91 -29.30
CA GLN A 114 3.14 -0.77 -29.90
C GLN A 114 3.71 -0.44 -31.28
N LYS A 115 5.02 -0.49 -31.41
CA LYS A 115 5.67 -0.25 -32.66
C LYS A 115 5.28 -1.30 -33.70
N GLU A 116 5.28 -2.59 -33.31
CA GLU A 116 4.87 -3.66 -34.21
C GLU A 116 3.43 -3.49 -34.66
N GLU A 117 2.54 -3.14 -33.74
CA GLU A 117 1.14 -2.90 -34.08
C GLU A 117 0.98 -1.76 -35.08
N ILE A 118 1.73 -0.69 -34.87
CA ILE A 118 1.71 0.45 -35.80
C ILE A 118 2.28 0.04 -37.15
N ASP A 119 3.40 -0.65 -37.16
CA ASP A 119 4.02 -1.11 -38.39
C ASP A 119 3.07 -2.05 -39.18
N ASN A 120 2.42 -2.94 -38.47
CA ASN A 120 1.45 -3.86 -39.08
C ASN A 120 0.25 -3.11 -39.66
N LYS A 121 -0.24 -2.11 -38.94
CA LYS A 121 -1.34 -1.28 -39.44
C LYS A 121 -0.94 -0.52 -40.69
N ILE A 122 0.27 0.01 -40.70
CA ILE A 122 0.80 0.71 -41.86
C ILE A 122 0.91 -0.24 -43.07
N LYS A 123 1.43 -1.45 -42.82
CA LYS A 123 1.54 -2.47 -43.87
C LYS A 123 0.17 -2.83 -44.42
N GLN A 124 -0.80 -3.05 -43.52
CA GLN A 124 -2.16 -3.38 -43.95
C GLN A 124 -2.76 -2.25 -44.80
N TYR A 125 -2.58 -1.03 -44.35
CA TYR A 125 -3.08 0.12 -45.06
C TYR A 125 -2.47 0.20 -46.46
N LEU A 126 -1.16 0.08 -46.58
CA LEU A 126 -0.45 0.16 -47.83
C LEU A 126 -0.88 -0.99 -48.77
N THR A 127 -1.04 -2.19 -48.24
CA THR A 127 -1.47 -3.32 -49.03
C THR A 127 -2.90 -3.15 -49.53
N THR A 128 -3.79 -2.72 -48.63
CA THR A 128 -5.22 -2.53 -48.93
C THR A 128 -5.40 -1.46 -50.02
N HIS A 129 -4.55 -0.45 -50.04
CA HIS A 129 -4.67 0.64 -51.00
C HIS A 129 -3.72 0.50 -52.19
N ASN A 130 -3.07 -0.65 -52.30
CA ASN A 130 -2.12 -0.94 -53.40
C ASN A 130 -1.02 0.10 -53.51
N LEU A 131 -0.55 0.57 -52.36
CA LEU A 131 0.53 1.56 -52.37
C LEU A 131 1.91 0.92 -52.19
N LEU A 132 1.96 -0.38 -52.07
CA LEU A 132 3.22 -1.11 -52.06
C LEU A 132 3.60 -1.62 -53.42
#